data_e9a11e4c4c207dba8ce4ea93075842cb
#
_entry.id   e9a11e4c4c207dba8ce4ea93075842cb
#
_cell.length_a   1.000
_cell.length_b   1.000
_cell.length_c   1.000
_cell.angle_alpha   90.00
_cell.angle_beta   90.00
_cell.angle_gamma   90.00
#
_symmetry.space_group_name_H-M   'P 1'
#
loop_
_entity.id
_entity.type
_entity.pdbx_description
1 polymer ?
#
loop_
_entity_poly.entity_id
_entity_poly.type
_entity_poly.pdbx_seq_one_letter_code
_entity_poly.pdbx_strand_id
1 'polypeptide(L)'
;MCLVEVKPGPPKPQASCALPATDGQEIRTDSEMVKTAREGVMEFLLINHPLDCPICDQGGECDLQDQSVAYGRGATRYEENKRAVTEKYMGPLIKTVMTRCIHCTRCVRFSEEIAGVDEIGALYRGEDMQITTYLEQAAEHELSANVIDLCPVGALTSRPYAFEARPWELKKTLSIDVSDAVGSNIRLDSRGREVMRALPRINDDVNEEWISDKTRYQVDGLSKRRLDKVFMRKRGKLQPASWDEAFKAIAKAKPGNSIAAIAGDMVDCETMFAAKTLLKACGSSLIEGRQTGMDYDVSNLAAVNFNSTFAGIETADAILIVGSHIRWEAPLVNVRIRKAVKRGARVFVVGPQWDTTYPAEFLGEDLGGLLLHLAEVLVHLLRRSRHPDVVDALLRF
;
A
#
# COMPACT_ATOMS: atom_id res chain seq x y z
N MET A 1 0.20 13.38 -23.99
CA MET A 1 0.76 14.54 -23.25
C MET A 1 2.27 14.56 -23.25
N CYS A 2 2.94 13.41 -23.42
CA CYS A 2 4.42 13.32 -23.46
C CYS A 2 5.07 13.82 -24.78
N LEU A 3 4.31 14.40 -25.71
CA LEU A 3 4.86 14.84 -26.99
C LEU A 3 5.70 16.10 -26.83
N VAL A 4 6.89 16.07 -27.43
CA VAL A 4 7.89 17.14 -27.43
C VAL A 4 8.48 17.30 -28.83
N GLU A 5 9.05 18.47 -29.13
CA GLU A 5 9.93 18.70 -30.28
C GLU A 5 11.37 18.48 -29.86
N VAL A 6 12.14 17.70 -30.62
CA VAL A 6 13.54 17.38 -30.33
C VAL A 6 14.40 17.82 -31.49
N LYS A 7 15.48 18.58 -31.21
CA LYS A 7 16.49 19.02 -32.17
C LYS A 7 17.88 18.59 -31.72
N PRO A 8 18.72 18.09 -32.65
CA PRO A 8 18.39 17.68 -34.01
C PRO A 8 17.48 16.45 -34.01
N GLY A 9 16.52 16.40 -34.93
CA GLY A 9 15.58 15.28 -35.01
C GLY A 9 14.57 15.44 -36.16
N PRO A 10 13.67 14.47 -36.34
CA PRO A 10 12.68 14.52 -37.37
C PRO A 10 11.67 15.67 -37.14
N PRO A 11 11.13 16.28 -38.19
CA PRO A 11 10.18 17.40 -38.10
C PRO A 11 8.77 16.90 -37.69
N LYS A 12 8.67 16.17 -36.61
CA LYS A 12 7.41 15.63 -36.03
C LYS A 12 7.51 15.53 -34.53
N PRO A 13 6.39 15.60 -33.80
CA PRO A 13 6.36 15.39 -32.37
C PRO A 13 6.89 14.01 -32.02
N GLN A 14 7.66 13.93 -30.95
CA GLN A 14 8.22 12.68 -30.41
C GLN A 14 7.76 12.45 -28.99
N ALA A 15 7.57 11.19 -28.59
CA ALA A 15 7.19 10.82 -27.25
C ALA A 15 8.43 10.82 -26.34
N SER A 16 8.53 11.78 -25.43
CA SER A 16 9.67 11.93 -24.52
C SER A 16 9.88 10.72 -23.62
N CYS A 17 8.83 9.98 -23.28
CA CYS A 17 8.91 8.76 -22.46
C CYS A 17 9.53 7.55 -23.21
N ALA A 18 9.67 7.61 -24.52
CA ALA A 18 10.18 6.53 -25.36
C ALA A 18 11.53 6.87 -26.04
N LEU A 19 12.11 8.03 -25.73
CA LEU A 19 13.36 8.48 -26.33
C LEU A 19 14.50 8.42 -25.32
N PRO A 20 15.68 7.93 -25.75
CA PRO A 20 16.87 8.09 -24.93
C PRO A 20 17.29 9.55 -24.86
N ALA A 21 17.74 10.01 -23.71
CA ALA A 21 18.41 11.29 -23.58
C ALA A 21 19.83 11.18 -24.12
N THR A 22 20.21 12.09 -25.06
CA THR A 22 21.53 12.13 -25.64
C THR A 22 22.10 13.54 -25.56
N ASP A 23 23.42 13.64 -25.48
CA ASP A 23 24.10 14.93 -25.42
C ASP A 23 23.84 15.77 -26.67
N GLY A 24 23.67 17.09 -26.46
CA GLY A 24 23.43 18.04 -27.54
C GLY A 24 21.99 18.11 -28.05
N GLN A 25 21.06 17.37 -27.43
CA GLN A 25 19.62 17.51 -27.73
C GLN A 25 19.03 18.80 -27.14
N GLU A 26 18.28 19.52 -27.96
CA GLU A 26 17.41 20.63 -27.55
C GLU A 26 15.97 20.12 -27.55
N ILE A 27 15.32 20.13 -26.38
CA ILE A 27 13.95 19.65 -26.21
C ILE A 27 13.04 20.85 -25.97
N ARG A 28 12.05 21.03 -26.83
CA ARG A 28 11.03 22.08 -26.72
C ARG A 28 9.69 21.48 -26.33
N THR A 29 9.12 21.99 -25.24
CA THR A 29 7.86 21.50 -24.68
C THR A 29 6.67 22.41 -24.95
N ASP A 30 6.89 23.58 -25.56
CA ASP A 30 5.92 24.67 -25.75
C ASP A 30 5.87 25.22 -27.18
N SER A 31 6.54 24.57 -28.16
CA SER A 31 6.46 24.99 -29.55
C SER A 31 5.04 24.80 -30.13
N GLU A 32 4.71 25.52 -31.21
CA GLU A 32 3.42 25.41 -31.89
C GLU A 32 3.12 23.97 -32.34
N MET A 33 4.14 23.25 -32.79
CA MET A 33 4.03 21.82 -33.13
C MET A 33 3.57 21.01 -31.93
N VAL A 34 4.16 21.25 -30.77
CA VAL A 34 3.83 20.51 -29.51
C VAL A 34 2.43 20.88 -29.03
N LYS A 35 2.05 22.14 -29.07
CA LYS A 35 0.70 22.59 -28.70
C LYS A 35 -0.35 21.92 -29.56
N THR A 36 -0.22 22.01 -30.90
CA THR A 36 -1.14 21.38 -31.86
C THR A 36 -1.23 19.87 -31.66
N ALA A 37 -0.09 19.20 -31.38
CA ALA A 37 -0.06 17.77 -31.12
C ALA A 37 -0.78 17.39 -29.83
N ARG A 38 -0.61 18.16 -28.76
CA ARG A 38 -1.30 17.93 -27.49
C ARG A 38 -2.80 18.19 -27.58
N GLU A 39 -3.22 19.23 -28.29
CA GLU A 39 -4.64 19.46 -28.56
C GLU A 39 -5.28 18.27 -29.30
N GLY A 40 -4.58 17.73 -30.32
CA GLY A 40 -5.04 16.53 -31.01
C GLY A 40 -5.15 15.32 -30.15
N VAL A 41 -4.16 15.07 -29.25
CA VAL A 41 -4.20 13.97 -28.27
C VAL A 41 -5.38 14.14 -27.30
N MET A 42 -5.61 15.35 -26.80
CA MET A 42 -6.76 15.63 -25.92
C MET A 42 -8.08 15.37 -26.64
N GLU A 43 -8.19 15.76 -27.90
CA GLU A 43 -9.37 15.48 -28.70
C GLU A 43 -9.64 13.97 -28.83
N PHE A 44 -8.63 13.17 -29.11
CA PHE A 44 -8.75 11.70 -29.13
C PHE A 44 -9.19 11.12 -27.78
N LEU A 45 -8.64 11.60 -26.67
CA LEU A 45 -9.02 11.11 -25.34
C LEU A 45 -10.46 11.48 -24.98
N LEU A 46 -10.98 12.61 -25.49
CA LEU A 46 -12.31 13.12 -25.16
C LEU A 46 -13.42 12.63 -26.11
N ILE A 47 -13.09 12.13 -27.31
CA ILE A 47 -14.06 11.67 -28.29
C ILE A 47 -15.08 10.72 -27.68
N ASN A 48 -14.63 9.66 -27.02
CA ASN A 48 -15.50 8.65 -26.42
C ASN A 48 -15.68 8.83 -24.89
N HIS A 49 -15.05 9.84 -24.29
CA HIS A 49 -15.20 10.08 -22.87
C HIS A 49 -16.58 10.66 -22.56
N PRO A 50 -17.36 10.08 -21.62
CA PRO A 50 -18.70 10.56 -21.29
C PRO A 50 -18.67 11.91 -20.57
N LEU A 51 -19.74 12.69 -20.68
CA LEU A 51 -19.90 13.99 -20.01
C LEU A 51 -20.37 13.82 -18.56
N ASP A 52 -19.70 12.96 -17.80
CA ASP A 52 -20.09 12.50 -16.48
C ASP A 52 -19.44 13.29 -15.34
N CYS A 53 -18.66 14.34 -15.59
CA CYS A 53 -17.94 15.04 -14.53
C CYS A 53 -18.80 15.42 -13.31
N PRO A 54 -20.05 15.87 -13.45
CA PRO A 54 -20.91 16.19 -12.30
C PRO A 54 -21.25 15.00 -11.41
N ILE A 55 -21.29 13.78 -11.96
CA ILE A 55 -21.61 12.53 -11.25
C ILE A 55 -20.42 11.59 -11.11
N CYS A 56 -19.22 12.03 -11.51
CA CYS A 56 -18.00 11.24 -11.44
C CYS A 56 -17.27 11.49 -10.12
N ASP A 57 -16.96 10.43 -9.37
CA ASP A 57 -16.24 10.54 -8.09
C ASP A 57 -14.81 11.10 -8.25
N GLN A 58 -14.22 11.05 -9.45
CA GLN A 58 -12.92 11.65 -9.76
C GLN A 58 -13.00 13.16 -10.03
N GLY A 59 -14.19 13.75 -10.11
CA GLY A 59 -14.37 15.17 -10.42
C GLY A 59 -13.68 16.08 -9.39
N GLY A 60 -12.75 16.94 -9.87
CA GLY A 60 -11.93 17.83 -9.05
C GLY A 60 -10.56 17.28 -8.65
N GLU A 61 -10.27 16.01 -8.96
CA GLU A 61 -8.94 15.38 -8.80
C GLU A 61 -8.63 14.47 -10.00
N CYS A 62 -9.08 14.85 -11.19
CA CYS A 62 -9.01 14.05 -12.42
C CYS A 62 -7.92 14.60 -13.35
N ASP A 63 -6.90 13.77 -13.63
CA ASP A 63 -5.82 14.14 -14.56
C ASP A 63 -6.35 14.55 -15.94
N LEU A 64 -7.40 13.87 -16.44
CA LEU A 64 -7.99 14.20 -17.73
C LEU A 64 -8.67 15.57 -17.73
N GLN A 65 -9.36 15.97 -16.64
CA GLN A 65 -9.92 17.31 -16.49
C GLN A 65 -8.82 18.37 -16.53
N ASP A 66 -7.78 18.20 -15.70
CA ASP A 66 -6.69 19.17 -15.60
C ASP A 66 -5.95 19.32 -16.93
N GLN A 67 -5.65 18.21 -17.61
CA GLN A 67 -5.02 18.22 -18.92
C GLN A 67 -5.93 18.82 -20.01
N SER A 68 -7.25 18.58 -19.93
CA SER A 68 -8.22 19.16 -20.85
C SER A 68 -8.31 20.68 -20.72
N VAL A 69 -8.28 21.19 -19.48
CA VAL A 69 -8.26 22.64 -19.22
C VAL A 69 -6.96 23.28 -19.73
N ALA A 70 -5.82 22.61 -19.55
CA ALA A 70 -4.51 23.14 -19.92
C ALA A 70 -4.24 23.10 -21.44
N TYR A 71 -4.70 22.05 -22.14
CA TYR A 71 -4.31 21.76 -23.52
C TYR A 71 -5.46 21.39 -24.44
N GLY A 72 -6.68 21.30 -23.95
CA GLY A 72 -7.85 20.94 -24.76
C GLY A 72 -8.46 22.15 -25.47
N ARG A 73 -9.36 21.85 -26.39
CA ARG A 73 -10.21 22.86 -27.03
C ARG A 73 -11.48 23.10 -26.25
N GLY A 74 -12.04 24.30 -26.31
CA GLY A 74 -13.30 24.66 -25.67
C GLY A 74 -14.56 24.08 -26.30
N ALA A 75 -14.45 23.41 -27.45
CA ALA A 75 -15.56 22.80 -28.17
C ALA A 75 -15.14 21.47 -28.81
N THR A 76 -16.10 20.60 -29.04
CA THR A 76 -15.94 19.38 -29.82
C THR A 76 -16.44 19.56 -31.24
N ARG A 77 -15.82 18.86 -32.19
CA ARG A 77 -16.30 18.71 -33.60
C ARG A 77 -16.73 17.27 -33.90
N TYR A 78 -16.84 16.44 -32.85
CA TYR A 78 -17.28 15.06 -32.92
C TYR A 78 -18.80 15.02 -32.76
N GLU A 79 -19.50 14.50 -33.78
CA GLU A 79 -20.97 14.49 -33.87
C GLU A 79 -21.56 13.08 -33.73
N GLU A 80 -20.72 12.05 -33.73
CA GLU A 80 -21.15 10.66 -33.59
C GLU A 80 -21.45 10.29 -32.14
N ASN A 81 -22.11 9.16 -31.93
CA ASN A 81 -22.41 8.64 -30.61
C ASN A 81 -21.14 8.19 -29.93
N LYS A 82 -20.99 8.58 -28.68
CA LYS A 82 -19.88 8.10 -27.81
C LYS A 82 -20.05 6.62 -27.50
N ARG A 83 -18.93 5.90 -27.45
CA ARG A 83 -18.90 4.49 -27.06
C ARG A 83 -19.43 4.30 -25.63
N ALA A 84 -20.24 3.27 -25.42
CA ALA A 84 -20.66 2.81 -24.11
C ALA A 84 -20.09 1.42 -23.83
N VAL A 85 -19.61 1.21 -22.62
CA VAL A 85 -19.07 -0.07 -22.16
C VAL A 85 -19.83 -0.50 -20.91
N THR A 86 -20.25 -1.76 -20.85
CA THR A 86 -20.89 -2.31 -19.67
C THR A 86 -19.95 -2.30 -18.46
N GLU A 87 -20.48 -2.04 -17.29
CA GLU A 87 -19.73 -2.12 -16.04
C GLU A 87 -19.18 -3.52 -15.82
N LYS A 88 -18.02 -3.58 -15.18
CA LYS A 88 -17.34 -4.83 -14.85
C LYS A 88 -17.28 -5.00 -13.34
N TYR A 89 -17.39 -6.23 -12.88
CA TYR A 89 -17.17 -6.52 -11.46
C TYR A 89 -15.68 -6.67 -11.20
N MET A 90 -15.15 -5.89 -10.24
CA MET A 90 -13.75 -5.95 -9.80
C MET A 90 -13.65 -6.08 -8.27
N GLY A 91 -14.62 -6.71 -7.64
CA GLY A 91 -14.62 -6.94 -6.19
C GLY A 91 -15.36 -5.86 -5.37
N PRO A 92 -15.32 -6.00 -4.04
CA PRO A 92 -16.09 -5.13 -3.14
C PRO A 92 -15.48 -3.73 -2.95
N LEU A 93 -14.19 -3.55 -3.25
CA LEU A 93 -13.46 -2.32 -2.98
C LEU A 93 -13.45 -1.36 -4.18
N ILE A 94 -13.48 -1.89 -5.40
CA ILE A 94 -13.34 -1.13 -6.62
C ILE A 94 -14.70 -0.98 -7.30
N LYS A 95 -15.13 0.28 -7.51
CA LYS A 95 -16.27 0.63 -8.34
C LYS A 95 -15.78 0.90 -9.74
N THR A 96 -16.43 0.31 -10.73
CA THR A 96 -16.07 0.46 -12.14
C THR A 96 -17.11 1.28 -12.90
N VAL A 97 -16.65 2.16 -13.76
CA VAL A 97 -17.44 2.83 -14.79
C VAL A 97 -16.60 2.85 -16.07
N MET A 98 -16.57 1.71 -16.77
CA MET A 98 -15.57 1.44 -17.82
C MET A 98 -15.77 2.31 -19.07
N THR A 99 -16.93 2.92 -19.27
CA THR A 99 -17.13 3.95 -20.30
C THR A 99 -16.17 5.15 -20.13
N ARG A 100 -15.72 5.43 -18.89
CA ARG A 100 -14.75 6.51 -18.58
C ARG A 100 -13.29 6.11 -18.82
N CYS A 101 -13.01 4.84 -19.09
CA CYS A 101 -11.65 4.33 -19.25
C CYS A 101 -10.97 4.92 -20.48
N ILE A 102 -9.74 5.40 -20.33
CA ILE A 102 -8.91 5.94 -21.44
C ILE A 102 -7.82 4.95 -21.88
N HIS A 103 -7.91 3.70 -21.49
CA HIS A 103 -7.02 2.58 -21.88
C HIS A 103 -5.52 2.84 -21.62
N CYS A 104 -5.18 3.56 -20.57
CA CYS A 104 -3.80 3.86 -20.20
C CYS A 104 -3.02 2.65 -19.64
N THR A 105 -3.70 1.56 -19.34
CA THR A 105 -3.16 0.28 -18.81
C THR A 105 -2.40 0.38 -17.48
N ARG A 106 -2.46 1.50 -16.76
CA ARG A 106 -1.77 1.66 -15.47
C ARG A 106 -2.18 0.59 -14.45
N CYS A 107 -3.49 0.27 -14.38
CA CYS A 107 -4.03 -0.77 -13.49
C CYS A 107 -3.52 -2.17 -13.82
N VAL A 108 -3.44 -2.52 -15.12
CA VAL A 108 -2.90 -3.80 -15.59
C VAL A 108 -1.44 -3.92 -15.20
N ARG A 109 -0.62 -2.92 -15.54
CA ARG A 109 0.81 -2.92 -15.20
C ARG A 109 1.07 -2.94 -13.69
N PHE A 110 0.26 -2.27 -12.90
CA PHE A 110 0.36 -2.34 -11.44
C PHE A 110 0.12 -3.75 -10.93
N SER A 111 -0.95 -4.40 -11.38
CA SER A 111 -1.29 -5.76 -11.00
C SER A 111 -0.15 -6.73 -11.31
N GLU A 112 0.37 -6.70 -12.53
CA GLU A 112 1.44 -7.58 -13.00
C GLU A 112 2.81 -7.22 -12.41
N GLU A 113 3.20 -5.95 -12.50
CA GLU A 113 4.58 -5.55 -12.21
C GLU A 113 4.85 -5.31 -10.72
N ILE A 114 3.89 -4.73 -10.00
CA ILE A 114 4.04 -4.35 -8.60
C ILE A 114 3.43 -5.40 -7.67
N ALA A 115 2.13 -5.68 -7.82
CA ALA A 115 1.46 -6.67 -6.99
C ALA A 115 1.90 -8.11 -7.29
N GLY A 116 2.22 -8.40 -8.56
CA GLY A 116 2.67 -9.71 -8.99
C GLY A 116 1.56 -10.73 -9.19
N VAL A 117 0.37 -10.23 -9.52
CA VAL A 117 -0.83 -11.04 -9.77
C VAL A 117 -1.48 -10.59 -11.08
N ASP A 118 -1.92 -11.54 -11.90
CA ASP A 118 -2.49 -11.29 -13.23
C ASP A 118 -4.03 -11.24 -13.18
N GLU A 119 -4.58 -10.49 -12.21
CA GLU A 119 -6.04 -10.43 -12.01
C GLU A 119 -6.71 -9.46 -12.97
N ILE A 120 -6.02 -8.40 -13.41
CA ILE A 120 -6.55 -7.35 -14.29
C ILE A 120 -5.84 -7.42 -15.63
N GLY A 121 -6.63 -7.49 -16.71
CA GLY A 121 -6.11 -7.59 -18.06
C GLY A 121 -6.87 -6.73 -19.07
N ALA A 122 -6.44 -6.77 -20.34
CA ALA A 122 -7.09 -6.12 -21.44
C ALA A 122 -7.63 -7.15 -22.41
N LEU A 123 -8.91 -7.07 -22.74
CA LEU A 123 -9.56 -7.88 -23.77
C LEU A 123 -9.81 -7.05 -25.02
N TYR A 124 -9.86 -7.71 -26.17
CA TYR A 124 -10.05 -7.11 -27.48
C TYR A 124 -8.92 -6.14 -27.88
N ARG A 125 -9.13 -5.30 -28.89
CA ARG A 125 -8.14 -4.36 -29.43
C ARG A 125 -8.80 -3.13 -30.06
N GLY A 126 -8.01 -2.09 -30.28
CA GLY A 126 -8.50 -0.84 -30.89
C GLY A 126 -9.56 -0.17 -30.00
N GLU A 127 -10.61 0.32 -30.61
CA GLU A 127 -11.71 0.98 -29.90
C GLU A 127 -12.54 0.04 -29.04
N ASP A 128 -12.55 -1.25 -29.36
CA ASP A 128 -13.26 -2.29 -28.59
C ASP A 128 -12.48 -2.78 -27.37
N MET A 129 -11.23 -2.36 -27.19
CA MET A 129 -10.43 -2.77 -26.03
C MET A 129 -11.14 -2.43 -24.72
N GLN A 130 -11.17 -3.40 -23.80
CA GLN A 130 -11.79 -3.27 -22.49
C GLN A 130 -10.83 -3.77 -21.42
N ILE A 131 -10.71 -3.02 -20.34
CA ILE A 131 -10.00 -3.47 -19.14
C ILE A 131 -11.01 -4.21 -18.25
N THR A 132 -10.65 -5.41 -17.83
CA THR A 132 -11.50 -6.27 -17.01
C THR A 132 -10.66 -7.25 -16.21
N THR A 133 -11.29 -7.94 -15.27
CA THR A 133 -10.71 -9.13 -14.61
C THR A 133 -11.04 -10.40 -15.38
N TYR A 134 -10.27 -11.45 -15.15
CA TYR A 134 -10.55 -12.75 -15.75
C TYR A 134 -11.90 -13.29 -15.28
N LEU A 135 -12.81 -13.58 -16.21
CA LEU A 135 -14.18 -14.05 -15.96
C LEU A 135 -14.95 -13.19 -14.92
N GLU A 136 -14.67 -11.91 -14.85
CA GLU A 136 -15.28 -10.98 -13.88
C GLU A 136 -15.10 -11.42 -12.41
N GLN A 137 -13.99 -12.13 -12.10
CA GLN A 137 -13.61 -12.42 -10.73
C GLN A 137 -13.21 -11.13 -9.99
N ALA A 138 -13.33 -11.17 -8.67
CA ALA A 138 -12.88 -10.04 -7.86
C ALA A 138 -11.36 -9.88 -7.94
N ALA A 139 -10.87 -8.65 -7.93
CA ALA A 139 -9.48 -8.37 -7.61
C ALA A 139 -9.35 -8.44 -6.09
N GLU A 140 -8.73 -9.51 -5.57
CA GLU A 140 -8.74 -9.85 -4.14
C GLU A 140 -7.35 -9.76 -3.49
N HIS A 141 -6.33 -9.36 -4.24
CA HIS A 141 -5.01 -9.21 -3.65
C HIS A 141 -4.95 -8.01 -2.69
N GLU A 142 -4.06 -8.08 -1.74
CA GLU A 142 -3.89 -7.18 -0.59
C GLU A 142 -3.55 -5.72 -0.94
N LEU A 143 -3.29 -5.42 -2.22
CA LEU A 143 -2.95 -4.09 -2.74
C LEU A 143 -3.94 -3.63 -3.83
N SER A 144 -5.06 -4.34 -4.01
CA SER A 144 -5.97 -4.17 -5.15
C SER A 144 -6.47 -2.74 -5.30
N ALA A 145 -6.77 -2.06 -4.21
CA ALA A 145 -7.33 -0.70 -4.22
C ALA A 145 -6.33 0.40 -4.65
N ASN A 146 -5.02 0.11 -4.81
CA ASN A 146 -4.09 1.09 -5.37
C ASN A 146 -4.40 1.46 -6.82
N VAL A 147 -5.11 0.61 -7.56
CA VAL A 147 -5.55 0.95 -8.92
C VAL A 147 -6.52 2.13 -8.96
N ILE A 148 -7.16 2.46 -7.83
CA ILE A 148 -8.04 3.63 -7.67
C ILE A 148 -7.23 4.92 -7.79
N ASP A 149 -6.09 4.99 -7.08
CA ASP A 149 -5.22 6.16 -7.11
C ASP A 149 -4.46 6.28 -8.44
N LEU A 150 -4.11 5.14 -9.04
CA LEU A 150 -3.43 5.07 -10.33
C LEU A 150 -4.31 5.46 -11.51
N CYS A 151 -5.63 5.26 -11.38
CA CYS A 151 -6.55 5.55 -12.47
C CYS A 151 -6.66 7.06 -12.69
N PRO A 152 -6.21 7.59 -13.86
CA PRO A 152 -6.19 9.03 -14.10
C PRO A 152 -7.57 9.63 -14.35
N VAL A 153 -8.60 8.79 -14.37
CA VAL A 153 -9.99 9.14 -14.63
C VAL A 153 -10.93 8.38 -13.69
N GLY A 154 -12.22 8.70 -13.66
CA GLY A 154 -13.21 8.05 -12.83
C GLY A 154 -13.69 6.69 -13.33
N ALA A 155 -12.83 5.92 -14.02
CA ALA A 155 -13.15 4.57 -14.46
C ALA A 155 -13.04 3.55 -13.33
N LEU A 156 -12.06 3.70 -12.45
CA LEU A 156 -11.86 2.90 -11.23
C LEU A 156 -11.88 3.86 -10.04
N THR A 157 -12.83 3.69 -9.14
CA THR A 157 -12.98 4.54 -7.94
C THR A 157 -13.26 3.68 -6.72
N SER A 158 -13.12 4.25 -5.53
CA SER A 158 -13.41 3.53 -4.29
C SER A 158 -14.92 3.29 -4.15
N ARG A 159 -15.33 2.02 -4.09
CA ARG A 159 -16.74 1.67 -3.89
C ARG A 159 -17.26 2.10 -2.50
N PRO A 160 -16.55 1.90 -1.38
CA PRO A 160 -16.99 2.36 -0.07
C PRO A 160 -17.10 3.89 0.06
N TYR A 161 -16.35 4.64 -0.76
CA TYR A 161 -16.33 6.10 -0.75
C TYR A 161 -17.19 6.73 -1.87
N ALA A 162 -17.88 5.91 -2.66
CA ALA A 162 -18.62 6.39 -3.83
C ALA A 162 -19.70 7.42 -3.43
N PHE A 163 -19.63 8.62 -4.04
CA PHE A 163 -20.57 9.74 -3.85
C PHE A 163 -20.60 10.38 -2.45
N GLU A 164 -19.59 10.14 -1.61
CA GLU A 164 -19.56 10.63 -0.23
C GLU A 164 -19.16 12.11 -0.12
N ALA A 165 -18.09 12.52 -0.80
CA ALA A 165 -17.59 13.89 -0.76
C ALA A 165 -16.78 14.28 -2.00
N ARG A 166 -16.66 15.60 -2.24
CA ARG A 166 -15.78 16.15 -3.25
C ARG A 166 -14.41 16.50 -2.65
N PRO A 167 -13.31 16.44 -3.44
CA PRO A 167 -11.95 16.69 -2.93
C PRO A 167 -11.76 18.05 -2.25
N TRP A 168 -12.47 19.07 -2.71
CA TRP A 168 -12.39 20.43 -2.15
C TRP A 168 -13.15 20.60 -0.84
N GLU A 169 -14.03 19.67 -0.46
CA GLU A 169 -14.72 19.66 0.83
C GLU A 169 -13.87 19.09 1.96
N LEU A 170 -12.73 18.48 1.62
CA LEU A 170 -11.95 17.66 2.53
C LEU A 170 -10.75 18.42 3.09
N LYS A 171 -10.56 18.31 4.41
CA LYS A 171 -9.32 18.71 5.08
C LYS A 171 -8.31 17.58 4.99
N LYS A 172 -7.13 17.88 4.45
CA LYS A 172 -6.01 16.93 4.28
C LYS A 172 -5.09 16.98 5.49
N THR A 173 -4.82 15.84 6.11
CA THR A 173 -3.91 15.71 7.26
C THR A 173 -2.91 14.59 6.99
N LEU A 174 -1.62 14.88 7.15
CA LEU A 174 -0.57 13.87 7.00
C LEU A 174 -0.51 12.99 8.24
N SER A 175 -0.33 11.70 8.05
CA SER A 175 -0.28 10.72 9.11
C SER A 175 0.60 9.52 8.72
N ILE A 176 0.68 8.55 9.61
CA ILE A 176 1.37 7.27 9.42
C ILE A 176 0.38 6.18 9.79
N ASP A 177 0.37 5.10 9.02
CA ASP A 177 -0.38 3.89 9.35
C ASP A 177 0.32 3.13 10.47
N VAL A 178 -0.43 2.72 11.48
CA VAL A 178 0.05 1.94 12.62
C VAL A 178 -0.52 0.52 12.62
N SER A 179 -1.22 0.11 11.58
CA SER A 179 -1.90 -1.20 11.51
C SER A 179 -1.00 -2.35 11.10
N ASP A 180 0.17 -2.05 10.57
CA ASP A 180 1.21 -3.04 10.26
C ASP A 180 2.62 -2.52 10.58
N ALA A 181 3.61 -3.39 10.42
CA ALA A 181 5.01 -3.09 10.78
C ALA A 181 5.71 -2.14 9.77
N VAL A 182 5.09 -1.82 8.63
CA VAL A 182 5.68 -0.95 7.61
C VAL A 182 5.67 0.51 8.05
N GLY A 183 4.60 0.94 8.74
CA GLY A 183 4.41 2.34 9.09
C GLY A 183 4.20 3.22 7.85
N SER A 184 3.36 2.77 6.92
CA SER A 184 3.10 3.44 5.65
C SER A 184 2.73 4.89 5.84
N ASN A 185 3.34 5.78 5.07
CA ASN A 185 3.03 7.20 5.07
C ASN A 185 1.70 7.43 4.34
N ILE A 186 0.77 8.08 5.01
CA ILE A 186 -0.59 8.29 4.52
C ILE A 186 -1.03 9.74 4.64
N ARG A 187 -2.06 10.07 3.88
CA ARG A 187 -2.84 11.29 4.02
C ARG A 187 -4.27 10.90 4.40
N LEU A 188 -4.75 11.44 5.49
CA LEU A 188 -6.13 11.30 5.92
C LEU A 188 -6.93 12.50 5.43
N ASP A 189 -7.99 12.24 4.69
CA ASP A 189 -8.92 13.25 4.22
C ASP A 189 -10.19 13.21 5.08
N SER A 190 -10.52 14.32 5.74
CA SER A 190 -11.64 14.42 6.69
C SER A 190 -12.63 15.51 6.33
N ARG A 191 -13.91 15.29 6.67
CA ARG A 191 -14.99 16.27 6.60
C ARG A 191 -15.56 16.48 8.00
N GLY A 192 -15.34 17.67 8.56
CA GLY A 192 -15.70 17.93 9.94
C GLY A 192 -14.91 17.06 10.92
N ARG A 193 -15.60 16.18 11.63
CA ARG A 193 -15.02 15.24 12.62
C ARG A 193 -14.81 13.82 12.09
N GLU A 194 -15.21 13.55 10.87
CA GLU A 194 -15.17 12.22 10.26
C GLU A 194 -14.00 12.10 9.29
N VAL A 195 -13.23 11.02 9.42
CA VAL A 195 -12.22 10.63 8.42
C VAL A 195 -12.95 9.89 7.31
N MET A 196 -12.88 10.44 6.11
CA MET A 196 -13.61 9.94 4.96
C MET A 196 -12.83 8.91 4.16
N ARG A 197 -11.49 9.11 4.05
CA ARG A 197 -10.61 8.20 3.31
C ARG A 197 -9.15 8.34 3.75
N ALA A 198 -8.38 7.27 3.53
CA ALA A 198 -6.92 7.27 3.61
C ALA A 198 -6.33 7.08 2.21
N LEU A 199 -5.34 7.87 1.87
CA LEU A 199 -4.62 7.85 0.61
C LEU A 199 -3.12 7.71 0.87
N PRO A 200 -2.35 7.10 -0.05
CA PRO A 200 -0.91 7.02 0.08
C PRO A 200 -0.27 8.42 0.01
N ARG A 201 0.81 8.59 0.76
CA ARG A 201 1.74 9.70 0.64
C ARG A 201 3.10 9.14 0.27
N ILE A 202 3.68 9.66 -0.80
CA ILE A 202 4.95 9.19 -1.35
C ILE A 202 6.05 9.24 -0.30
N ASN A 203 6.70 8.11 -0.09
CA ASN A 203 7.93 7.98 0.68
C ASN A 203 8.74 6.80 0.12
N ASP A 204 9.76 7.09 -0.69
CA ASP A 204 10.55 6.09 -1.39
C ASP A 204 11.29 5.13 -0.43
N ASP A 205 11.63 5.59 0.77
CA ASP A 205 12.31 4.79 1.79
C ASP A 205 11.40 3.80 2.51
N VAL A 206 10.07 4.04 2.52
CA VAL A 206 9.10 3.24 3.28
C VAL A 206 8.11 2.54 2.35
N ASN A 207 7.08 3.24 1.92
CA ASN A 207 5.94 2.69 1.19
C ASN A 207 5.92 3.05 -0.31
N GLU A 208 6.88 3.79 -0.82
CA GLU A 208 6.86 4.35 -2.17
C GLU A 208 5.56 5.12 -2.42
N GLU A 209 4.77 4.71 -3.42
CA GLU A 209 3.48 5.32 -3.78
C GLU A 209 2.28 4.48 -3.31
N TRP A 210 2.52 3.39 -2.56
CA TRP A 210 1.53 2.34 -2.31
C TRP A 210 1.07 2.30 -0.85
N ILE A 211 -0.15 1.80 -0.63
CA ILE A 211 -0.65 1.37 0.69
C ILE A 211 -1.42 0.07 0.57
N SER A 212 -1.49 -0.70 1.64
CA SER A 212 -2.32 -1.90 1.67
C SER A 212 -3.81 -1.55 1.70
N ASP A 213 -4.66 -2.47 1.25
CA ASP A 213 -6.11 -2.31 1.33
C ASP A 213 -6.58 -2.22 2.79
N LYS A 214 -5.89 -2.90 3.71
CA LYS A 214 -6.10 -2.75 5.15
C LYS A 214 -5.86 -1.32 5.60
N THR A 215 -4.72 -0.72 5.25
CA THR A 215 -4.37 0.67 5.54
C THR A 215 -5.43 1.65 5.01
N ARG A 216 -5.90 1.40 3.79
CA ARG A 216 -6.88 2.28 3.11
C ARG A 216 -8.23 2.30 3.79
N TYR A 217 -8.73 1.14 4.24
CA TYR A 217 -10.12 0.99 4.70
C TYR A 217 -10.30 0.84 6.21
N GLN A 218 -9.22 0.76 6.99
CA GLN A 218 -9.32 0.68 8.46
C GLN A 218 -9.95 1.92 9.11
N VAL A 219 -9.98 3.05 8.40
CA VAL A 219 -10.59 4.31 8.89
C VAL A 219 -12.05 4.17 9.29
N ASP A 220 -12.76 3.20 8.75
CA ASP A 220 -14.13 2.85 9.13
C ASP A 220 -14.25 2.54 10.63
N GLY A 221 -13.23 1.95 11.23
CA GLY A 221 -13.20 1.64 12.65
C GLY A 221 -13.13 2.87 13.57
N LEU A 222 -12.76 4.03 13.05
CA LEU A 222 -12.61 5.24 13.86
C LEU A 222 -13.95 5.81 14.34
N SER A 223 -15.03 5.59 13.61
CA SER A 223 -16.36 6.12 13.92
C SER A 223 -17.35 5.06 14.43
N LYS A 224 -17.04 3.76 14.27
CA LYS A 224 -17.97 2.67 14.57
C LYS A 224 -17.59 1.93 15.86
N ARG A 225 -18.55 1.80 16.78
CA ARG A 225 -18.43 1.02 18.03
C ARG A 225 -17.25 1.44 18.93
N ARG A 226 -16.89 2.72 18.92
CA ARG A 226 -15.85 3.28 19.79
C ARG A 226 -16.39 3.52 21.19
N LEU A 227 -15.55 3.28 22.20
CA LEU A 227 -15.85 3.68 23.58
C LEU A 227 -15.54 5.18 23.71
N ASP A 228 -16.59 6.00 23.68
CA ASP A 228 -16.51 7.46 23.74
C ASP A 228 -16.79 8.01 25.15
N LYS A 229 -17.16 7.13 26.09
CA LYS A 229 -17.53 7.46 27.47
C LYS A 229 -16.96 6.43 28.43
N VAL A 230 -16.84 6.87 29.70
CA VAL A 230 -16.55 5.98 30.80
C VAL A 230 -17.78 5.16 31.12
N PHE A 231 -17.61 3.85 31.29
CA PHE A 231 -18.67 2.96 31.72
C PHE A 231 -18.29 2.24 33.03
N MET A 232 -19.24 2.14 33.92
CA MET A 232 -19.11 1.37 35.16
C MET A 232 -20.23 0.34 35.26
N ARG A 233 -19.92 -0.82 35.83
CA ARG A 233 -20.93 -1.85 36.08
C ARG A 233 -21.67 -1.52 37.37
N LYS A 234 -22.94 -1.13 37.24
CA LYS A 234 -23.85 -0.87 38.35
C LYS A 234 -25.02 -1.89 38.27
N ARG A 235 -25.21 -2.68 39.34
CA ARG A 235 -26.24 -3.75 39.38
C ARG A 235 -26.19 -4.72 38.20
N GLY A 236 -24.96 -5.17 37.82
CA GLY A 236 -24.76 -6.13 36.71
C GLY A 236 -24.80 -5.54 35.30
N LYS A 237 -25.19 -4.28 35.09
CA LYS A 237 -25.25 -3.62 33.78
C LYS A 237 -24.23 -2.52 33.66
N LEU A 238 -23.60 -2.41 32.50
CA LEU A 238 -22.72 -1.27 32.15
C LEU A 238 -23.57 -0.01 32.00
N GLN A 239 -23.19 1.05 32.69
CA GLN A 239 -23.88 2.35 32.64
C GLN A 239 -22.83 3.45 32.47
N PRO A 240 -23.12 4.53 31.75
CA PRO A 240 -22.25 5.70 31.66
C PRO A 240 -21.91 6.24 33.04
N ALA A 241 -20.67 6.66 33.23
CA ALA A 241 -20.15 7.24 34.47
C ALA A 241 -19.20 8.40 34.15
N SER A 242 -18.88 9.22 35.15
CA SER A 242 -17.82 10.23 35.03
C SER A 242 -16.45 9.62 35.30
N TRP A 243 -15.40 10.29 34.85
CA TRP A 243 -14.02 9.93 35.19
C TRP A 243 -13.77 9.93 36.71
N ASP A 244 -14.33 10.88 37.44
CA ASP A 244 -14.20 10.95 38.89
C ASP A 244 -14.84 9.75 39.60
N GLU A 245 -16.01 9.30 39.14
CA GLU A 245 -16.62 8.07 39.64
C GLU A 245 -15.75 6.84 39.39
N ALA A 246 -15.17 6.75 38.18
CA ALA A 246 -14.29 5.65 37.83
C ALA A 246 -13.01 5.63 38.65
N PHE A 247 -12.35 6.78 38.81
CA PHE A 247 -11.14 6.89 39.63
C PHE A 247 -11.41 6.60 41.11
N LYS A 248 -12.53 7.09 41.65
CA LYS A 248 -12.93 6.74 43.04
C LYS A 248 -13.19 5.23 43.22
N ALA A 249 -13.78 4.59 42.22
CA ALA A 249 -14.00 3.14 42.27
C ALA A 249 -12.70 2.35 42.21
N ILE A 250 -11.75 2.75 41.36
CA ILE A 250 -10.40 2.16 41.27
C ILE A 250 -9.64 2.35 42.59
N ALA A 251 -9.62 3.56 43.12
CA ALA A 251 -8.97 3.86 44.38
C ALA A 251 -9.56 3.07 45.57
N LYS A 252 -10.89 2.89 45.57
CA LYS A 252 -11.58 2.08 46.61
C LYS A 252 -11.22 0.60 46.52
N ALA A 253 -10.99 0.07 45.31
CA ALA A 253 -10.56 -1.32 45.09
C ALA A 253 -9.16 -1.60 45.65
N LYS A 254 -8.33 -0.56 45.81
CA LYS A 254 -6.96 -0.65 46.36
C LYS A 254 -6.13 -1.77 45.73
N PRO A 255 -5.99 -1.79 44.40
CA PRO A 255 -5.35 -2.90 43.69
C PRO A 255 -3.86 -3.10 44.09
N GLY A 256 -3.18 -2.00 44.50
CA GLY A 256 -1.77 -2.07 44.93
C GLY A 256 -0.89 -2.71 43.85
N ASN A 257 -0.06 -3.66 44.30
CA ASN A 257 0.84 -4.43 43.41
C ASN A 257 0.12 -5.51 42.60
N SER A 258 -1.19 -5.71 42.80
CA SER A 258 -2.00 -6.65 42.00
C SER A 258 -2.53 -6.05 40.69
N ILE A 259 -2.23 -4.77 40.42
CA ILE A 259 -2.59 -4.16 39.16
C ILE A 259 -1.67 -4.67 38.05
N ALA A 260 -2.25 -5.03 36.92
CA ALA A 260 -1.52 -5.39 35.70
C ALA A 260 -1.97 -4.52 34.54
N ALA A 261 -1.09 -4.27 33.59
CA ALA A 261 -1.41 -3.57 32.34
C ALA A 261 -0.93 -4.37 31.12
N ILE A 262 -1.75 -4.37 30.10
CA ILE A 262 -1.39 -4.84 28.75
C ILE A 262 -1.56 -3.64 27.84
N ALA A 263 -0.45 -3.16 27.27
CA ALA A 263 -0.44 -2.14 26.25
C ALA A 263 -0.52 -2.81 24.88
N GLY A 264 -1.39 -2.34 24.00
CA GLY A 264 -1.48 -2.88 22.64
C GLY A 264 -0.36 -2.33 21.74
N ASP A 265 -0.12 -2.99 20.61
CA ASP A 265 0.93 -2.62 19.65
C ASP A 265 0.66 -1.25 18.98
N MET A 266 -0.61 -0.80 18.97
CA MET A 266 -1.05 0.46 18.38
C MET A 266 -1.12 1.63 19.36
N VAL A 267 -0.57 1.46 20.58
CA VAL A 267 -0.52 2.49 21.61
C VAL A 267 0.75 3.33 21.43
N ASP A 268 0.63 4.65 21.59
CA ASP A 268 1.77 5.56 21.52
C ASP A 268 2.76 5.36 22.68
N CYS A 269 4.00 5.78 22.46
CA CYS A 269 5.09 5.63 23.43
C CYS A 269 4.81 6.36 24.73
N GLU A 270 4.14 7.52 24.67
CA GLU A 270 3.78 8.31 25.84
C GLU A 270 2.80 7.57 26.75
N THR A 271 1.79 6.91 26.16
CA THR A 271 0.83 6.09 26.91
C THR A 271 1.50 4.87 27.51
N MET A 272 2.41 4.19 26.80
CA MET A 272 3.19 3.05 27.31
C MET A 272 4.06 3.49 28.52
N PHE A 273 4.74 4.64 28.37
CA PHE A 273 5.58 5.20 29.43
C PHE A 273 4.76 5.61 30.65
N ALA A 274 3.60 6.25 30.44
CA ALA A 274 2.69 6.62 31.52
C ALA A 274 2.15 5.40 32.27
N ALA A 275 1.74 4.35 31.55
CA ALA A 275 1.30 3.09 32.14
C ALA A 275 2.40 2.44 32.99
N LYS A 276 3.61 2.35 32.46
CA LYS A 276 4.78 1.82 33.18
C LYS A 276 5.08 2.61 34.46
N THR A 277 5.02 3.94 34.40
CA THR A 277 5.26 4.84 35.50
C THR A 277 4.20 4.65 36.60
N LEU A 278 2.91 4.58 36.19
CA LEU A 278 1.80 4.35 37.11
C LEU A 278 1.94 3.01 37.85
N LEU A 279 2.22 1.92 37.11
CA LEU A 279 2.36 0.61 37.71
C LEU A 279 3.53 0.58 38.72
N LYS A 280 4.66 1.16 38.34
CA LYS A 280 5.82 1.28 39.27
C LYS A 280 5.45 2.04 40.55
N ALA A 281 4.69 3.12 40.43
CA ALA A 281 4.21 3.90 41.58
C ALA A 281 3.24 3.08 42.49
N CYS A 282 2.49 2.16 41.89
CA CYS A 282 1.61 1.23 42.58
C CYS A 282 2.37 0.02 43.17
N GLY A 283 3.68 -0.12 42.94
CA GLY A 283 4.49 -1.25 43.37
C GLY A 283 4.31 -2.52 42.53
N SER A 284 3.76 -2.41 41.32
CA SER A 284 3.59 -3.53 40.40
C SER A 284 4.61 -3.52 39.27
N SER A 285 5.10 -4.70 38.91
CA SER A 285 5.92 -4.97 37.71
C SER A 285 5.16 -5.70 36.62
N LEU A 286 3.84 -5.91 36.76
CA LEU A 286 3.00 -6.66 35.83
C LEU A 286 2.57 -5.80 34.66
N ILE A 287 3.51 -5.58 33.75
CA ILE A 287 3.23 -4.84 32.48
C ILE A 287 3.72 -5.66 31.30
N GLU A 288 2.91 -5.77 30.28
CA GLU A 288 3.22 -6.43 29.01
C GLU A 288 2.76 -5.59 27.85
N GLY A 289 3.63 -5.45 26.83
CA GLY A 289 3.32 -4.76 25.57
C GLY A 289 3.05 -5.72 24.42
N ARG A 290 3.41 -6.99 24.55
CA ARG A 290 3.30 -8.00 23.51
C ARG A 290 2.10 -8.90 23.77
N GLN A 291 1.33 -9.16 22.72
CA GLN A 291 0.19 -10.08 22.77
C GLN A 291 0.56 -11.50 22.32
N THR A 292 1.76 -11.67 21.75
CA THR A 292 2.22 -12.94 21.15
C THR A 292 2.78 -13.93 22.18
N GLY A 293 3.10 -13.49 23.39
CA GLY A 293 3.79 -14.32 24.40
C GLY A 293 5.25 -14.67 24.05
N MET A 294 5.81 -14.05 22.99
CA MET A 294 7.22 -14.26 22.64
C MET A 294 8.14 -13.59 23.65
N ASP A 295 9.22 -14.27 23.96
CA ASP A 295 10.30 -13.75 24.81
C ASP A 295 11.48 -13.34 23.93
N TYR A 296 11.87 -12.06 23.98
CA TYR A 296 13.06 -11.57 23.29
C TYR A 296 14.07 -11.01 24.29
N ASP A 297 15.34 -11.18 23.97
CA ASP A 297 16.40 -10.44 24.64
C ASP A 297 16.41 -8.99 24.15
N VAL A 298 15.86 -8.09 24.97
CA VAL A 298 15.82 -6.64 24.70
C VAL A 298 17.12 -5.91 25.04
N SER A 299 18.13 -6.62 25.57
CA SER A 299 19.44 -6.03 25.86
C SER A 299 20.19 -5.66 24.57
N ASN A 300 19.89 -6.35 23.49
CA ASN A 300 20.39 -6.04 22.15
C ASN A 300 19.24 -5.77 21.18
N LEU A 301 18.82 -4.50 21.06
CA LEU A 301 17.72 -4.10 20.18
C LEU A 301 17.98 -4.43 18.70
N ALA A 302 19.24 -4.49 18.28
CA ALA A 302 19.59 -4.87 16.91
C ALA A 302 19.23 -6.33 16.59
N ALA A 303 19.12 -7.20 17.60
CA ALA A 303 18.71 -8.59 17.40
C ALA A 303 17.19 -8.77 17.20
N VAL A 304 16.39 -7.78 17.61
CA VAL A 304 14.92 -7.86 17.58
C VAL A 304 14.26 -6.84 16.66
N ASN A 305 15.01 -5.84 16.19
CA ASN A 305 14.52 -4.83 15.26
C ASN A 305 15.00 -5.11 13.83
N PHE A 306 14.19 -4.68 12.86
CA PHE A 306 14.58 -4.71 11.47
C PHE A 306 15.63 -3.63 11.18
N ASN A 307 16.84 -4.05 10.73
CA ASN A 307 18.01 -3.16 10.65
C ASN A 307 18.35 -2.72 9.22
N SER A 308 17.84 -3.44 8.20
CA SER A 308 18.30 -3.27 6.81
C SER A 308 17.59 -2.14 6.07
N THR A 309 16.59 -1.47 6.65
CA THR A 309 15.64 -0.56 6.01
C THR A 309 14.79 -1.24 4.94
N PHE A 310 13.63 -0.70 4.61
CA PHE A 310 12.78 -1.29 3.56
C PHE A 310 13.41 -1.16 2.16
N ALA A 311 14.03 -0.02 1.87
CA ALA A 311 14.78 0.16 0.63
C ALA A 311 15.98 -0.79 0.54
N GLY A 312 16.63 -1.10 1.67
CA GLY A 312 17.76 -2.03 1.75
C GLY A 312 17.41 -3.48 1.39
N ILE A 313 16.14 -3.90 1.55
CA ILE A 313 15.67 -5.22 1.10
C ILE A 313 15.96 -5.43 -0.39
N GLU A 314 15.81 -4.38 -1.20
CA GLU A 314 15.97 -4.46 -2.64
C GLU A 314 17.41 -4.75 -3.08
N THR A 315 18.39 -4.57 -2.21
CA THR A 315 19.83 -4.82 -2.47
C THR A 315 20.30 -6.18 -1.95
N ALA A 316 19.42 -6.96 -1.33
CA ALA A 316 19.77 -8.27 -0.80
C ALA A 316 19.97 -9.30 -1.92
N ASP A 317 21.00 -10.15 -1.81
CA ASP A 317 21.23 -11.29 -2.70
C ASP A 317 20.42 -12.51 -2.30
N ALA A 318 20.10 -12.64 -0.99
CA ALA A 318 19.31 -13.73 -0.43
C ALA A 318 18.43 -13.22 0.72
N ILE A 319 17.20 -13.72 0.78
CA ILE A 319 16.21 -13.33 1.77
C ILE A 319 15.62 -14.59 2.39
N LEU A 320 15.59 -14.67 3.71
CA LEU A 320 14.96 -15.74 4.47
C LEU A 320 13.73 -15.22 5.20
N ILE A 321 12.57 -15.80 4.92
CA ILE A 321 11.30 -15.52 5.61
C ILE A 321 11.01 -16.67 6.57
N VAL A 322 10.85 -16.36 7.86
CA VAL A 322 10.62 -17.37 8.91
C VAL A 322 9.31 -17.09 9.63
N GLY A 323 8.36 -18.02 9.54
CA GLY A 323 7.10 -18.00 10.29
C GLY A 323 6.16 -16.82 9.99
N SER A 324 6.34 -16.11 8.87
CA SER A 324 5.54 -14.94 8.50
C SER A 324 4.83 -15.15 7.17
N HIS A 325 3.56 -14.76 7.12
CA HIS A 325 2.80 -14.63 5.87
C HIS A 325 2.91 -13.18 5.39
N ILE A 326 4.05 -12.84 4.81
CA ILE A 326 4.47 -11.45 4.54
C ILE A 326 3.49 -10.68 3.64
N ARG A 327 2.77 -11.34 2.71
CA ARG A 327 1.73 -10.69 1.90
C ARG A 327 0.62 -10.06 2.75
N TRP A 328 0.21 -10.73 3.85
CA TRP A 328 -0.88 -10.26 4.69
C TRP A 328 -0.41 -9.44 5.87
N GLU A 329 0.75 -9.75 6.42
CA GLU A 329 1.28 -9.05 7.58
C GLU A 329 1.92 -7.72 7.21
N ALA A 330 2.70 -7.68 6.12
CA ALA A 330 3.38 -6.49 5.64
C ALA A 330 3.46 -6.46 4.08
N PRO A 331 2.33 -6.20 3.39
CA PRO A 331 2.24 -6.30 1.94
C PRO A 331 3.29 -5.51 1.17
N LEU A 332 3.67 -4.34 1.68
CA LEU A 332 4.67 -3.50 1.02
C LEU A 332 6.10 -4.03 1.17
N VAL A 333 6.37 -4.79 2.24
CA VAL A 333 7.63 -5.55 2.33
C VAL A 333 7.66 -6.65 1.27
N ASN A 334 6.53 -7.31 1.01
CA ASN A 334 6.42 -8.30 -0.07
C ASN A 334 6.74 -7.69 -1.45
N VAL A 335 6.26 -6.45 -1.71
CA VAL A 335 6.60 -5.71 -2.94
C VAL A 335 8.11 -5.47 -3.05
N ARG A 336 8.78 -5.06 -1.97
CA ARG A 336 10.24 -4.86 -1.94
C ARG A 336 11.00 -6.17 -2.20
N ILE A 337 10.57 -7.27 -1.61
CA ILE A 337 11.14 -8.61 -1.86
C ILE A 337 10.97 -8.98 -3.34
N ARG A 338 9.78 -8.76 -3.92
CA ARG A 338 9.54 -8.99 -5.35
C ARG A 338 10.50 -8.20 -6.24
N LYS A 339 10.80 -6.95 -5.91
CA LYS A 339 11.79 -6.14 -6.63
C LYS A 339 13.20 -6.72 -6.51
N ALA A 340 13.59 -7.18 -5.32
CA ALA A 340 14.87 -7.88 -5.11
C ALA A 340 14.96 -9.14 -5.99
N VAL A 341 13.91 -9.95 -6.03
CA VAL A 341 13.83 -11.16 -6.86
C VAL A 341 13.97 -10.83 -8.36
N LYS A 342 13.32 -9.76 -8.84
CA LYS A 342 13.50 -9.30 -10.23
C LYS A 342 14.95 -8.87 -10.54
N ARG A 343 15.74 -8.52 -9.53
CA ARG A 343 17.18 -8.22 -9.64
C ARG A 343 18.07 -9.45 -9.47
N GLY A 344 17.51 -10.62 -9.15
CA GLY A 344 18.20 -11.89 -9.04
C GLY A 344 18.35 -12.43 -7.62
N ALA A 345 17.75 -11.80 -6.60
CA ALA A 345 17.76 -12.31 -5.24
C ALA A 345 17.04 -13.67 -5.13
N ARG A 346 17.56 -14.54 -4.28
CA ARG A 346 16.90 -15.81 -3.93
C ARG A 346 16.08 -15.64 -2.65
N VAL A 347 14.90 -16.22 -2.63
CA VAL A 347 14.03 -16.19 -1.45
C VAL A 347 13.84 -17.59 -0.91
N PHE A 348 13.99 -17.75 0.40
CA PHE A 348 13.79 -18.96 1.15
C PHE A 348 12.69 -18.74 2.18
N VAL A 349 11.82 -19.73 2.35
CA VAL A 349 10.68 -19.64 3.28
C VAL A 349 10.67 -20.84 4.22
N VAL A 350 10.52 -20.55 5.50
CA VAL A 350 10.27 -21.55 6.56
C VAL A 350 8.92 -21.23 7.19
N GLY A 351 8.01 -22.15 7.13
CA GLY A 351 6.64 -22.00 7.61
C GLY A 351 5.61 -22.60 6.64
N PRO A 352 4.32 -22.40 6.88
CA PRO A 352 3.28 -22.87 5.97
C PRO A 352 3.46 -22.35 4.56
N GLN A 353 3.21 -23.19 3.56
CA GLN A 353 3.33 -22.79 2.17
C GLN A 353 2.17 -21.86 1.76
N TRP A 354 2.51 -20.77 1.09
CA TRP A 354 1.57 -19.78 0.55
C TRP A 354 2.09 -19.19 -0.77
N ASP A 355 1.22 -18.55 -1.52
CA ASP A 355 1.59 -17.89 -2.79
C ASP A 355 2.38 -16.60 -2.52
N THR A 356 3.67 -16.64 -2.83
CA THR A 356 4.63 -15.53 -2.61
C THR A 356 4.58 -14.43 -3.66
N THR A 357 3.87 -14.63 -4.78
CA THR A 357 3.89 -13.76 -5.98
C THR A 357 5.25 -13.66 -6.68
N TYR A 358 6.22 -14.44 -6.26
CA TYR A 358 7.57 -14.60 -6.84
C TYR A 358 8.10 -15.99 -6.54
N PRO A 359 9.12 -16.49 -7.30
CA PRO A 359 9.76 -17.76 -6.98
C PRO A 359 10.40 -17.75 -5.59
N ALA A 360 10.06 -18.75 -4.77
CA ALA A 360 10.63 -18.95 -3.45
C ALA A 360 10.88 -20.44 -3.21
N GLU A 361 11.90 -20.77 -2.43
CA GLU A 361 12.26 -22.11 -2.03
C GLU A 361 11.75 -22.38 -0.60
N PHE A 362 10.83 -23.32 -0.43
CA PHE A 362 10.30 -23.72 0.86
C PHE A 362 11.19 -24.75 1.50
N LEU A 363 11.79 -24.40 2.65
CA LEU A 363 12.79 -25.21 3.35
C LEU A 363 12.17 -26.17 4.39
N GLY A 364 10.95 -25.90 4.82
CA GLY A 364 10.23 -26.71 5.80
C GLY A 364 9.11 -25.94 6.49
N GLU A 365 8.26 -26.65 7.21
CA GLU A 365 7.12 -26.06 7.92
C GLU A 365 7.52 -25.50 9.30
N ASP A 366 8.66 -25.90 9.83
CA ASP A 366 9.15 -25.51 11.15
C ASP A 366 10.67 -25.27 11.17
N LEU A 367 11.16 -24.80 12.33
CA LEU A 367 12.59 -24.55 12.54
C LEU A 367 13.45 -25.82 12.49
N GLY A 368 12.89 -26.98 12.76
CA GLY A 368 13.60 -28.26 12.64
C GLY A 368 13.99 -28.55 11.20
N GLY A 369 13.09 -28.30 10.26
CA GLY A 369 13.37 -28.37 8.82
C GLY A 369 14.46 -27.39 8.39
N LEU A 370 14.43 -26.15 8.90
CA LEU A 370 15.47 -25.16 8.65
C LEU A 370 16.86 -25.61 9.13
N LEU A 371 16.95 -26.15 10.37
CA LEU A 371 18.22 -26.63 10.93
C LEU A 371 18.80 -27.77 10.11
N LEU A 372 17.96 -28.71 9.64
CA LEU A 372 18.39 -29.81 8.77
C LEU A 372 18.94 -29.28 7.44
N HIS A 373 18.22 -28.35 6.84
CA HIS A 373 18.64 -27.77 5.54
C HIS A 373 19.92 -26.93 5.68
N LEU A 374 20.04 -26.14 6.75
CA LEU A 374 21.28 -25.39 7.05
C LEU A 374 22.45 -26.34 7.27
N ALA A 375 22.25 -27.46 7.96
CA ALA A 375 23.28 -28.48 8.12
C ALA A 375 23.71 -29.09 6.77
N GLU A 376 22.78 -29.38 5.88
CA GLU A 376 23.08 -29.87 4.53
C GLU A 376 23.86 -28.84 3.70
N VAL A 377 23.40 -27.58 3.71
CA VAL A 377 24.10 -26.46 3.02
C VAL A 377 25.49 -26.27 3.59
N LEU A 378 25.64 -26.28 4.91
CA LEU A 378 26.93 -26.19 5.59
C LEU A 378 27.88 -27.30 5.17
N VAL A 379 27.39 -28.56 5.19
CA VAL A 379 28.16 -29.73 4.70
C VAL A 379 28.58 -29.57 3.25
N HIS A 380 27.68 -29.04 2.40
CA HIS A 380 27.96 -28.82 0.97
C HIS A 380 29.02 -27.73 0.77
N LEU A 381 28.92 -26.61 1.50
CA LEU A 381 29.91 -25.54 1.50
C LEU A 381 31.28 -25.99 2.01
N LEU A 382 31.30 -26.76 3.11
CA LEU A 382 32.53 -27.36 3.66
C LEU A 382 33.20 -28.29 2.68
N ARG A 383 32.45 -29.11 1.93
CA ARG A 383 32.99 -29.99 0.88
C ARG A 383 33.52 -29.24 -0.34
N ARG A 384 33.04 -28.03 -0.63
CA ARG A 384 33.52 -27.19 -1.75
C ARG A 384 34.62 -26.20 -1.38
N SER A 385 34.71 -25.84 -0.10
CA SER A 385 35.70 -24.88 0.36
C SER A 385 37.07 -25.55 0.38
N ARG A 386 38.02 -24.99 -0.39
CA ARG A 386 39.45 -25.34 -0.31
C ARG A 386 40.22 -24.47 0.69
N HIS A 387 39.53 -23.56 1.40
CA HIS A 387 40.14 -22.64 2.37
C HIS A 387 39.90 -23.12 3.80
N PRO A 388 40.98 -23.41 4.59
CA PRO A 388 40.87 -23.87 5.98
C PRO A 388 40.20 -22.83 6.89
N ASP A 389 40.40 -21.53 6.61
CA ASP A 389 39.83 -20.43 7.45
C ASP A 389 38.29 -20.36 7.41
N VAL A 390 37.66 -20.78 6.29
CA VAL A 390 36.19 -20.84 6.15
C VAL A 390 35.63 -22.00 6.93
N VAL A 391 36.35 -23.12 7.02
CA VAL A 391 35.95 -24.29 7.79
C VAL A 391 35.98 -23.99 9.29
N ASP A 392 37.05 -23.30 9.76
CA ASP A 392 37.18 -22.89 11.16
C ASP A 392 36.18 -21.83 11.60
N ALA A 393 35.80 -20.90 10.73
CA ALA A 393 34.78 -19.90 11.01
C ALA A 393 33.37 -20.51 11.16
N LEU A 394 33.06 -21.55 10.34
CA LEU A 394 31.77 -22.23 10.35
C LEU A 394 31.60 -23.26 11.48
N LEU A 395 32.70 -23.77 12.05
CA LEU A 395 32.67 -24.69 13.19
C LEU A 395 32.56 -23.96 14.55
N ARG A 396 32.62 -22.62 14.57
CA ARG A 396 32.46 -21.79 15.79
C ARG A 396 31.04 -21.27 16.00
N PHE A 397 30.13 -21.55 15.11
CA PHE A 397 28.68 -21.32 15.22
C PHE A 397 27.96 -22.65 15.49
#